data_f4ef6582dc2d77a38227b5971eb62353
#
_entry.id   f4ef6582dc2d77a38227b5971eb62353
#
_cell.length_a   1.000
_cell.length_b   1.000
_cell.length_c   1.000
_cell.angle_alpha   90.00
_cell.angle_beta   90.00
_cell.angle_gamma   90.00
#
_symmetry.space_group_name_H-M   'P 1'
#
loop_
_entity.id
_entity.type
_entity.pdbx_description
1 polymer ?
#
loop_
_entity_poly.entity_id
_entity_poly.type
_entity_poly.pdbx_seq_one_letter_code
_entity_poly.pdbx_strand_id
1 'polypeptide(L)'
;MENKKPLISIIILNYNAGDLILNCINSVVQTKYENYEIILVDNVSTDNSHKKCKEKFEKIQLIENSKNYGYCEGNNIGIRKANGEFIVILNPDTIVEPNWLDEFLIAYAEYGEGLYQPKILSLYEKEVLQST
;
A
#
# COMPACT_ATOMS: atom_id res chain seq x y z
N MET A 1 -29.29 -1.62 10.71
CA MET A 1 -27.89 -2.05 10.96
C MET A 1 -26.99 -1.35 9.98
N GLU A 2 -26.06 -0.59 10.50
CA GLU A 2 -25.04 0.02 9.66
C GLU A 2 -24.14 -1.06 9.07
N ASN A 3 -24.00 -1.07 7.76
CA ASN A 3 -23.00 -1.90 7.08
C ASN A 3 -21.62 -1.34 7.42
N LYS A 4 -20.99 -1.96 8.42
CA LYS A 4 -19.67 -1.55 8.86
C LYS A 4 -18.66 -1.86 7.75
N LYS A 5 -18.02 -0.81 7.22
CA LYS A 5 -16.97 -0.98 6.22
C LYS A 5 -15.74 -1.65 6.85
N PRO A 6 -15.25 -2.77 6.31
CA PRO A 6 -14.11 -3.45 6.90
C PRO A 6 -12.84 -2.59 6.85
N LEU A 7 -11.97 -2.76 7.85
CA LEU A 7 -10.65 -2.12 7.85
C LEU A 7 -9.74 -2.81 6.85
N ILE A 8 -9.08 -2.04 6.02
CA ILE A 8 -8.09 -2.50 5.04
C ILE A 8 -6.72 -2.01 5.45
N SER A 9 -5.77 -2.93 5.60
CA SER A 9 -4.37 -2.59 5.89
C SER A 9 -3.57 -2.56 4.60
N ILE A 10 -2.97 -1.41 4.32
CA ILE A 10 -2.13 -1.20 3.13
C ILE A 10 -0.67 -1.26 3.57
N ILE A 11 0.04 -2.28 3.12
CA ILE A 11 1.44 -2.52 3.44
C ILE A 11 2.30 -2.02 2.29
N ILE A 12 3.21 -1.11 2.59
CA ILE A 12 4.14 -0.55 1.61
C ILE A 12 5.56 -0.77 2.13
N LEU A 13 6.37 -1.49 1.36
CA LEU A 13 7.77 -1.76 1.71
C LEU A 13 8.65 -0.75 0.98
N ASN A 14 9.46 -0.03 1.73
CA ASN A 14 10.38 0.98 1.18
C ASN A 14 11.83 0.54 1.33
N TYR A 15 12.58 0.70 0.25
CA TYR A 15 14.04 0.67 0.25
C TYR A 15 14.55 1.69 -0.76
N ASN A 16 14.99 2.84 -0.25
CA ASN A 16 15.57 3.93 -1.06
C ASN A 16 14.70 4.35 -2.26
N ALA A 17 13.38 4.40 -2.09
CA ALA A 17 12.47 4.73 -3.18
C ALA A 17 12.38 6.24 -3.47
N GLY A 18 13.02 7.09 -2.68
CA GLY A 18 13.07 8.53 -2.94
C GLY A 18 11.69 9.16 -3.04
N ASP A 19 11.48 9.97 -4.07
CA ASP A 19 10.21 10.65 -4.28
C ASP A 19 9.07 9.71 -4.73
N LEU A 20 9.40 8.51 -5.21
CA LEU A 20 8.39 7.53 -5.64
C LEU A 20 7.49 7.13 -4.48
N ILE A 21 8.05 6.88 -3.30
CA ILE A 21 7.25 6.51 -2.12
C ILE A 21 6.35 7.67 -1.67
N LEU A 22 6.84 8.90 -1.74
CA LEU A 22 6.03 10.09 -1.40
C LEU A 22 4.84 10.22 -2.35
N ASN A 23 5.06 10.06 -3.65
CA ASN A 23 4.02 10.10 -4.67
C ASN A 23 3.00 8.96 -4.49
N CYS A 24 3.49 7.76 -4.17
CA CYS A 24 2.65 6.60 -3.89
C CYS A 24 1.70 6.88 -2.72
N ILE A 25 2.24 7.27 -1.57
CA ILE A 25 1.43 7.55 -0.38
C ILE A 25 0.48 8.73 -0.64
N ASN A 26 0.94 9.76 -1.36
CA ASN A 26 0.07 10.88 -1.71
C ASN A 26 -1.16 10.43 -2.52
N SER A 27 -1.00 9.46 -3.42
CA SER A 27 -2.14 8.89 -4.15
C SER A 27 -3.05 8.04 -3.24
N VAL A 28 -2.46 7.32 -2.29
CA VAL A 28 -3.21 6.49 -1.32
C VAL A 28 -4.09 7.34 -0.42
N VAL A 29 -3.58 8.47 0.08
CA VAL A 29 -4.37 9.34 0.98
C VAL A 29 -5.54 10.04 0.29
N GLN A 30 -5.61 10.00 -1.03
CA GLN A 30 -6.74 10.49 -1.81
C GLN A 30 -7.80 9.41 -2.05
N THR A 31 -7.63 8.22 -1.48
CA THR A 31 -8.57 7.11 -1.58
C THR A 31 -9.95 7.50 -1.02
N LYS A 32 -11.00 7.20 -1.77
CA LYS A 32 -12.38 7.49 -1.36
C LYS A 32 -12.86 6.58 -0.23
N TYR A 33 -12.40 5.33 -0.20
CA TYR A 33 -12.70 4.42 0.90
C TYR A 33 -12.06 4.92 2.19
N GLU A 34 -12.83 5.04 3.25
CA GLU A 34 -12.37 5.77 4.45
C GLU A 34 -11.73 4.89 5.52
N ASN A 35 -12.06 3.59 5.58
CA ASN A 35 -11.60 2.72 6.65
C ASN A 35 -10.36 1.91 6.27
N TYR A 36 -9.22 2.58 6.22
CA TYR A 36 -7.93 1.95 5.93
C TYR A 36 -6.84 2.47 6.86
N GLU A 37 -5.78 1.69 6.98
CA GLU A 37 -4.54 2.11 7.61
C GLU A 37 -3.37 1.90 6.65
N ILE A 38 -2.32 2.70 6.80
CA ILE A 38 -1.09 2.58 6.01
C ILE A 38 0.04 2.14 6.94
N ILE A 39 0.68 1.03 6.62
CA ILE A 39 1.86 0.53 7.31
C ILE A 39 3.04 0.61 6.34
N LEU A 40 3.94 1.53 6.62
CA LEU A 40 5.17 1.73 5.85
C LEU A 40 6.30 0.99 6.55
N VAL A 41 6.83 -0.03 5.90
CA VAL A 41 7.97 -0.81 6.40
C VAL A 41 9.23 -0.36 5.68
N ASP A 42 10.24 0.03 6.43
CA ASP A 42 11.50 0.51 5.86
C ASP A 42 12.64 -0.47 6.06
N ASN A 43 13.25 -0.89 4.97
CA ASN A 43 14.38 -1.84 4.95
C ASN A 43 15.72 -1.11 4.98
N VAL A 44 15.93 -0.26 5.99
CA VAL A 44 17.19 0.47 6.25
C VAL A 44 17.56 1.39 5.07
N SER A 45 16.61 2.23 4.65
CA SER A 45 16.86 3.24 3.63
C SER A 45 17.86 4.29 4.10
N THR A 46 18.72 4.74 3.20
CA THR A 46 19.73 5.76 3.46
C THR A 46 19.37 7.13 2.87
N ASP A 47 18.27 7.20 2.11
CA ASP A 47 17.84 8.43 1.42
C ASP A 47 16.84 9.27 2.23
N ASN A 48 16.52 8.87 3.45
CA ASN A 48 15.52 9.52 4.34
C ASN A 48 14.08 9.54 3.78
N SER A 49 13.79 8.80 2.72
CA SER A 49 12.45 8.79 2.11
C SER A 49 11.35 8.39 3.09
N HIS A 50 11.61 7.38 3.93
CA HIS A 50 10.66 6.92 4.96
C HIS A 50 10.36 8.00 6.01
N LYS A 51 11.38 8.75 6.44
CA LYS A 51 11.23 9.82 7.43
C LYS A 51 10.44 10.98 6.86
N LYS A 52 10.69 11.35 5.61
CA LYS A 52 9.91 12.37 4.89
C LYS A 52 8.44 11.99 4.78
N CYS A 53 8.16 10.70 4.52
CA CYS A 53 6.79 10.19 4.50
C CYS A 53 6.10 10.37 5.85
N LYS A 54 6.77 10.00 6.94
CA LYS A 54 6.21 10.12 8.29
C LYS A 54 5.96 11.57 8.67
N GLU A 55 6.84 12.47 8.31
CA GLU A 55 6.66 13.91 8.55
C GLU A 55 5.45 14.46 7.79
N LYS A 56 5.30 14.08 6.53
CA LYS A 56 4.22 14.57 5.67
C LYS A 56 2.87 13.93 5.97
N PHE A 57 2.87 12.65 6.34
CA PHE A 57 1.66 11.85 6.56
C PHE A 57 1.68 11.28 7.98
N GLU A 58 1.28 12.06 8.97
CA GLU A 58 1.37 11.71 10.39
C GLU A 58 0.66 10.42 10.77
N LYS A 59 -0.41 10.08 10.05
CA LYS A 59 -1.24 8.91 10.37
C LYS A 59 -0.63 7.59 9.93
N ILE A 60 0.42 7.58 9.11
CA ILE A 60 1.05 6.32 8.71
C ILE A 60 1.76 5.69 9.90
N GLN A 61 1.73 4.37 10.00
CA GLN A 61 2.56 3.63 10.92
C GLN A 61 3.88 3.30 10.23
N LEU A 62 4.99 3.85 10.76
CA LEU A 62 6.33 3.57 10.23
C LEU A 62 6.99 2.48 11.06
N ILE A 63 7.48 1.44 10.38
CA ILE A 63 8.29 0.38 10.98
C ILE A 63 9.69 0.47 10.37
N GLU A 64 10.69 0.80 11.18
CA GLU A 64 12.08 0.88 10.76
C GLU A 64 12.78 -0.43 11.11
N ASN A 65 13.10 -1.24 10.10
CA ASN A 65 13.80 -2.49 10.30
C ASN A 65 15.26 -2.25 10.66
N SER A 66 15.85 -3.17 11.44
CA SER A 66 17.27 -3.10 11.83
C SER A 66 18.23 -3.55 10.75
N LYS A 67 17.71 -4.25 9.73
CA LYS A 67 18.45 -4.67 8.53
C LYS A 67 17.50 -4.80 7.35
N ASN A 68 18.05 -4.93 6.15
CA ASN A 68 17.25 -5.21 4.97
C ASN A 68 16.87 -6.69 4.93
N TYR A 69 15.62 -7.00 5.22
CA TYR A 69 15.08 -8.36 5.24
C TYR A 69 14.64 -8.86 3.85
N GLY A 70 14.77 -8.04 2.82
CA GLY A 70 14.27 -8.37 1.48
C GLY A 70 12.79 -8.13 1.33
N TYR A 71 12.26 -8.49 0.16
CA TYR A 71 10.87 -8.19 -0.21
C TYR A 71 9.86 -9.00 0.59
N CYS A 72 10.01 -10.32 0.63
CA CYS A 72 9.01 -11.19 1.26
C CYS A 72 8.93 -10.97 2.77
N GLU A 73 10.05 -11.03 3.47
CA GLU A 73 10.05 -10.84 4.92
C GLU A 73 9.74 -9.40 5.30
N GLY A 74 10.20 -8.42 4.52
CA GLY A 74 9.84 -7.02 4.74
C GLY A 74 8.33 -6.81 4.74
N ASN A 75 7.64 -7.35 3.74
CA ASN A 75 6.18 -7.29 3.70
C ASN A 75 5.53 -8.09 4.85
N ASN A 76 6.07 -9.26 5.19
CA ASN A 76 5.55 -10.06 6.28
C ASN A 76 5.62 -9.35 7.64
N ILE A 77 6.66 -8.56 7.86
CA ILE A 77 6.78 -7.73 9.06
C ILE A 77 5.59 -6.75 9.16
N GLY A 78 5.26 -6.11 8.04
CA GLY A 78 4.10 -5.22 7.98
C GLY A 78 2.78 -5.96 8.20
N ILE A 79 2.62 -7.12 7.57
CA ILE A 79 1.42 -7.94 7.69
C ILE A 79 1.17 -8.34 9.14
N ARG A 80 2.23 -8.71 9.87
CA ARG A 80 2.10 -9.06 11.30
C ARG A 80 1.62 -7.90 12.18
N LYS A 81 1.80 -6.66 11.74
CA LYS A 81 1.33 -5.46 12.45
C LYS A 81 -0.03 -4.98 11.98
N ALA A 82 -0.58 -5.58 10.94
CA ALA A 82 -1.85 -5.17 10.36
C ALA A 82 -3.03 -5.50 11.27
N ASN A 83 -3.98 -4.58 11.35
CA ASN A 83 -5.24 -4.76 12.10
C ASN A 83 -6.44 -5.00 11.18
N GLY A 84 -6.26 -4.86 9.87
CA GLY A 84 -7.33 -4.97 8.89
C GLY A 84 -7.85 -6.37 8.66
N GLU A 85 -9.09 -6.46 8.23
CA GLU A 85 -9.69 -7.70 7.74
C GLU A 85 -9.13 -8.09 6.37
N PHE A 86 -8.72 -7.10 5.60
CA PHE A 86 -8.08 -7.27 4.29
C PHE A 86 -6.69 -6.69 4.30
N ILE A 87 -5.80 -7.36 3.61
CA ILE A 87 -4.40 -6.94 3.46
C ILE A 87 -4.15 -6.59 2.00
N VAL A 88 -3.64 -5.40 1.76
CA VAL A 88 -3.17 -4.98 0.43
C VAL A 88 -1.67 -4.77 0.51
N ILE A 89 -0.93 -5.41 -0.39
CA ILE A 89 0.50 -5.18 -0.56
C ILE A 89 0.66 -4.26 -1.76
N LEU A 90 1.26 -3.10 -1.53
CA LEU A 90 1.41 -2.07 -2.56
C LEU A 90 2.89 -1.72 -2.72
N ASN A 91 3.39 -1.79 -3.95
CA ASN A 91 4.77 -1.41 -4.24
C ASN A 91 4.94 0.12 -4.17
N PRO A 92 6.11 0.61 -3.71
CA PRO A 92 6.32 2.04 -3.47
C PRO A 92 6.37 2.90 -4.74
N ASP A 93 6.51 2.29 -5.91
CA ASP A 93 6.58 2.97 -7.21
C ASP A 93 5.24 2.98 -7.95
N THR A 94 4.14 2.76 -7.24
CA THR A 94 2.79 2.74 -7.82
C THR A 94 1.99 3.98 -7.48
N ILE A 95 1.06 4.32 -8.36
CA ILE A 95 0.05 5.36 -8.15
C ILE A 95 -1.31 4.67 -8.24
N VAL A 96 -2.16 4.90 -7.25
CA VAL A 96 -3.48 4.29 -7.20
C VAL A 96 -4.56 5.31 -7.57
N GLU A 97 -5.64 4.82 -8.19
CA GLU A 97 -6.82 5.63 -8.47
C GLU A 97 -7.68 5.77 -7.20
N PRO A 98 -8.44 6.86 -7.03
CA PRO A 98 -9.20 7.10 -5.79
C PRO A 98 -10.19 6.02 -5.41
N ASN A 99 -10.72 5.26 -6.37
CA ASN A 99 -11.72 4.20 -6.14
C ASN A 99 -11.13 2.79 -6.06
N TRP A 100 -9.82 2.65 -6.01
CA TRP A 100 -9.16 1.34 -6.10
C TRP A 100 -9.58 0.34 -5.03
N LEU A 101 -9.74 0.79 -3.78
CA LEU A 101 -10.17 -0.10 -2.70
C LEU A 101 -11.64 -0.50 -2.84
N ASP A 102 -12.49 0.40 -3.29
CA ASP A 102 -13.90 0.08 -3.56
C ASP A 102 -14.02 -1.00 -4.63
N GLU A 103 -13.17 -0.94 -5.67
CA GLU A 103 -13.15 -1.95 -6.73
C GLU A 103 -12.74 -3.33 -6.23
N PHE A 104 -11.77 -3.40 -5.31
CA PHE A 104 -11.42 -4.67 -4.67
C PHE A 104 -12.57 -5.26 -3.86
N LEU A 105 -13.29 -4.42 -3.13
CA LEU A 105 -14.44 -4.89 -2.35
C LEU A 105 -15.60 -5.34 -3.23
N ILE A 106 -15.82 -4.70 -4.37
CA ILE A 106 -16.80 -5.14 -5.36
C ILE A 106 -16.42 -6.53 -5.89
N ALA A 107 -15.15 -6.73 -6.23
CA ALA A 107 -14.65 -8.03 -6.69
C ALA A 107 -14.80 -9.09 -5.60
N TYR A 108 -14.47 -8.77 -4.36
CA TYR A 108 -14.64 -9.68 -3.23
C TYR A 108 -16.11 -10.09 -3.06
N ALA A 109 -17.04 -9.13 -3.14
CA ALA A 109 -18.47 -9.42 -3.02
C ALA A 109 -18.97 -10.34 -4.14
N GLU A 110 -18.39 -10.24 -5.34
CA GLU A 110 -18.77 -11.06 -6.48
C GLU A 110 -18.13 -12.45 -6.48
N TYR A 111 -16.82 -12.54 -6.16
CA TYR A 111 -16.03 -13.76 -6.32
C TYR A 111 -15.63 -14.43 -5.02
N GLY A 112 -15.80 -13.78 -3.87
CA GLY A 112 -15.48 -14.35 -2.56
C GLY A 112 -14.02 -14.27 -2.18
N GLU A 113 -13.59 -15.13 -1.27
CA GLU A 113 -12.22 -15.15 -0.78
C GLU A 113 -11.21 -15.53 -1.87
N GLY A 114 -10.06 -14.88 -1.86
CA GLY A 114 -9.02 -15.14 -2.83
C GLY A 114 -7.97 -14.04 -2.86
N LEU A 115 -7.06 -14.17 -3.82
CA LEU A 115 -6.07 -13.16 -4.12
C LEU A 115 -6.54 -12.36 -5.33
N TYR A 116 -6.48 -11.05 -5.22
CA TYR A 116 -6.91 -10.14 -6.26
C TYR A 116 -5.75 -9.28 -6.70
N GLN A 117 -5.57 -9.18 -8.00
CA GLN A 117 -4.57 -8.30 -8.59
C GLN A 117 -5.24 -7.32 -9.53
N PRO A 118 -4.98 -6.01 -9.38
CA PRO A 118 -5.55 -5.03 -10.28
C PRO A 118 -4.86 -5.04 -11.64
N LYS A 119 -5.51 -4.45 -12.60
CA LYS A 119 -4.88 -4.14 -13.88
C LYS A 119 -3.78 -3.09 -13.64
N ILE A 120 -2.56 -3.42 -14.04
CA ILE A 120 -1.40 -2.54 -13.88
C ILE A 120 -1.06 -1.94 -15.25
N LEU A 121 -1.06 -0.62 -15.32
CA LEU A 121 -0.73 0.13 -16.52
C LEU A 121 0.59 0.87 -16.34
N SER A 122 1.33 1.05 -17.44
CA SER A 122 2.48 1.95 -17.41
C SER A 122 2.03 3.38 -17.11
N LEU A 123 2.77 4.09 -16.28
CA LEU A 123 2.47 5.48 -15.95
C LEU A 123 2.52 6.39 -17.21
N TYR A 124 3.38 6.04 -18.15
CA TYR A 124 3.60 6.83 -19.37
C TYR A 124 2.80 6.32 -20.55
N GLU A 125 2.44 5.03 -20.56
CA GLU A 125 1.68 4.37 -21.62
C GLU A 125 0.51 3.62 -21.00
N LYS A 126 -0.57 4.33 -20.71
CA LYS A 126 -1.71 3.82 -19.93
C LYS A 126 -2.44 2.62 -20.55
N GLU A 127 -2.22 2.35 -21.83
CA GLU A 127 -2.85 1.21 -22.51
C GLU A 127 -2.02 -0.07 -22.49
N VAL A 128 -0.76 0.03 -22.04
CA VAL A 128 0.16 -1.11 -22.01
C VAL A 128 0.11 -1.79 -20.65
N LEU A 129 -0.27 -3.07 -20.64
CA LEU A 129 -0.22 -3.88 -19.41
C LEU A 129 1.23 -4.21 -19.09
N GLN A 130 1.62 -3.94 -17.85
CA GLN A 130 2.90 -4.41 -17.36
C GLN A 130 2.79 -5.89 -17.01
N SER A 131 3.78 -6.65 -17.40
CA SER A 131 3.88 -8.05 -16.97
C SER A 131 4.19 -8.11 -15.47
N THR A 132 3.50 -8.94 -14.80
CA THR A 132 3.70 -9.21 -13.37
C THR A 132 4.83 -10.22 -13.15
#